data_18941fa91c2ad419d2a5e2e78ae52da8
#
_entry.id   18941fa91c2ad419d2a5e2e78ae52da8
#
_cell.length_a   1.000
_cell.length_b   1.000
_cell.length_c   1.000
_cell.angle_alpha   90.00
_cell.angle_beta   90.00
_cell.angle_gamma   90.00
#
_symmetry.space_group_name_H-M   'P 1'
#
loop_
_entity.id
_entity.type
_entity.pdbx_description
1 polymer ?
#
loop_
_entity_poly.entity_id
_entity_poly.type
_entity_poly.pdbx_seq_one_letter_code
_entity_poly.pdbx_strand_id
1 'polypeptide(L)'
;MSVFNVTFEPGCRNNCHIHKANTGGGQILICVGGIGFYQEWEKEPVVMLPGTVINIPVNVKHWHGAAPDSWFSHLAIEIPGENTGTEWMEPVSDTDYLKL
;
A
#
# COMPACT_ATOMS: atom_id res chain seq x y z
N MET A 1 16.72 -5.99 -6.08
CA MET A 1 15.33 -5.50 -6.18
C MET A 1 14.39 -6.68 -6.10
N SER A 2 13.37 -6.59 -5.27
CA SER A 2 12.38 -7.67 -5.12
C SER A 2 11.05 -7.22 -5.67
N VAL A 3 10.34 -8.14 -6.35
CA VAL A 3 9.02 -7.89 -6.92
C VAL A 3 8.07 -8.97 -6.40
N PHE A 4 6.93 -8.55 -5.85
CA PHE A 4 5.90 -9.45 -5.33
C PHE A 4 4.58 -9.18 -6.02
N ASN A 5 3.81 -10.24 -6.25
CA ASN A 5 2.42 -10.14 -6.66
C ASN A 5 1.55 -10.38 -5.42
N VAL A 6 0.73 -9.41 -5.06
CA VAL A 6 -0.11 -9.45 -3.87
C VAL A 6 -1.57 -9.32 -4.29
N THR A 7 -2.41 -10.20 -3.77
CA THR A 7 -3.84 -10.21 -4.05
C THR A 7 -4.63 -10.12 -2.75
N PHE A 8 -5.56 -9.16 -2.68
CA PHE A 8 -6.48 -8.98 -1.57
C PHE A 8 -7.89 -9.38 -1.97
N GLU A 9 -8.57 -10.12 -1.10
CA GLU A 9 -10.02 -10.34 -1.22
C GLU A 9 -10.79 -9.04 -0.99
N PRO A 10 -12.06 -8.94 -1.46
CA PRO A 10 -12.87 -7.77 -1.19
C PRO A 10 -12.90 -7.42 0.30
N GLY A 11 -12.69 -6.15 0.61
CA GLY A 11 -12.67 -5.65 1.99
C GLY A 11 -11.37 -5.89 2.76
N CYS A 12 -10.43 -6.65 2.21
CA CYS A 12 -9.15 -6.93 2.85
C CYS A 12 -8.20 -5.74 2.71
N ARG A 13 -7.45 -5.48 3.80
CA ARG A 13 -6.47 -4.40 3.84
C ARG A 13 -5.33 -4.76 4.77
N ASN A 14 -4.17 -4.18 4.56
CA ASN A 14 -3.05 -4.37 5.49
C ASN A 14 -3.14 -3.35 6.64
N ASN A 15 -2.29 -3.54 7.64
CA ASN A 15 -2.14 -2.57 8.72
C ASN A 15 -1.39 -1.33 8.21
N CYS A 16 -1.59 -0.21 8.87
CA CYS A 16 -0.73 0.94 8.67
C CYS A 16 0.71 0.55 8.95
N HIS A 17 1.62 1.05 8.15
CA HIS A 17 3.05 0.75 8.30
C HIS A 17 3.92 1.81 7.65
N ILE A 18 5.22 1.74 7.94
CA ILE A 18 6.23 2.64 7.41
C ILE A 18 7.36 1.79 6.84
N HIS A 19 7.77 2.09 5.62
CA HIS A 19 9.03 1.56 5.06
C HIS A 19 10.16 2.49 5.45
N LYS A 20 11.11 1.98 6.22
CA LYS A 20 12.23 2.77 6.73
C LYS A 20 13.49 2.52 5.92
N ALA A 21 14.27 3.57 5.72
CA ALA A 21 15.59 3.48 5.13
C ALA A 21 16.40 4.72 5.51
N ASN A 22 17.72 4.56 5.61
CA ASN A 22 18.63 5.70 5.80
C ASN A 22 18.86 6.43 4.47
N THR A 23 19.03 5.68 3.39
CA THR A 23 19.14 6.20 2.03
C THR A 23 18.45 5.23 1.08
N GLY A 24 17.92 5.74 -0.02
CA GLY A 24 17.16 4.95 -0.98
C GLY A 24 15.90 4.36 -0.37
N GLY A 25 15.53 3.16 -0.79
CA GLY A 25 14.36 2.46 -0.28
C GLY A 25 13.05 2.98 -0.84
N GLY A 26 11.95 2.59 -0.19
CA GLY A 26 10.60 2.86 -0.65
C GLY A 26 10.03 1.69 -1.43
N GLN A 27 8.82 1.88 -1.96
CA GLN A 27 8.11 0.83 -2.67
C GLN A 27 7.29 1.43 -3.80
N ILE A 28 7.18 0.70 -4.90
CA ILE A 28 6.30 1.07 -6.00
C ILE A 28 5.20 0.03 -6.08
N LEU A 29 3.94 0.48 -6.09
CA LEU A 29 2.77 -0.37 -6.30
C LEU A 29 2.24 -0.14 -7.70
N ILE A 30 1.92 -1.23 -8.40
CA ILE A 30 1.27 -1.18 -9.72
C ILE A 30 0.03 -2.05 -9.65
N CYS A 31 -1.16 -1.45 -9.76
CA CYS A 31 -2.39 -2.21 -9.82
C CYS A 31 -2.48 -2.96 -11.13
N VAL A 32 -2.72 -4.26 -11.06
CA VAL A 32 -2.84 -5.12 -12.25
C VAL A 32 -4.22 -5.74 -12.38
N GLY A 33 -5.07 -5.65 -11.37
CA GLY A 33 -6.43 -6.17 -11.43
C GLY A 33 -7.30 -5.67 -10.31
N GLY A 34 -8.60 -5.56 -10.54
CA GLY A 34 -9.58 -5.15 -9.55
C GLY A 34 -9.49 -3.67 -9.18
N ILE A 35 -10.02 -3.36 -8.00
CA ILE A 35 -10.06 -1.99 -7.47
C ILE A 35 -9.53 -2.00 -6.05
N GLY A 36 -8.58 -1.11 -5.77
CA GLY A 36 -8.02 -0.95 -4.44
C GLY A 36 -7.85 0.51 -4.06
N PHE A 37 -7.32 0.72 -2.86
CA PHE A 37 -7.05 2.04 -2.32
C PHE A 37 -5.66 2.07 -1.70
N TYR A 38 -5.04 3.26 -1.77
CA TYR A 38 -3.82 3.59 -1.06
C TYR A 38 -4.07 4.90 -0.33
N GLN A 39 -3.67 4.96 0.94
CA GLN A 39 -3.82 6.18 1.73
C GLN A 39 -2.59 6.41 2.61
N GLU A 40 -2.00 7.59 2.49
CA GLU A 40 -1.01 8.09 3.44
C GLU A 40 -1.72 8.68 4.64
N TRP A 41 -1.10 8.60 5.80
CA TRP A 41 -1.67 9.11 7.05
C TRP A 41 -2.05 10.59 6.91
N GLU A 42 -3.28 10.91 7.31
CA GLU A 42 -3.85 12.27 7.27
C GLU A 42 -4.00 12.86 5.86
N LYS A 43 -3.99 12.02 4.81
CA LYS A 43 -4.22 12.45 3.44
C LYS A 43 -5.42 11.75 2.84
N GLU A 44 -5.88 12.27 1.70
CA GLU A 44 -6.99 11.67 0.96
C GLU A 44 -6.58 10.32 0.38
N PRO A 45 -7.51 9.34 0.35
CA PRO A 45 -7.24 8.07 -0.28
C PRO A 45 -7.11 8.22 -1.80
N VAL A 46 -6.27 7.37 -2.38
CA VAL A 46 -6.09 7.29 -3.84
C VAL A 46 -6.71 5.98 -4.32
N VAL A 47 -7.62 6.07 -5.29
CA VAL A 47 -8.20 4.88 -5.93
C VAL A 47 -7.18 4.27 -6.86
N MET A 48 -6.98 2.96 -6.75
CA MET A 48 -6.09 2.21 -7.62
C MET A 48 -6.91 1.36 -8.60
N LEU A 49 -6.81 1.67 -9.86
CA LEU A 49 -7.38 0.90 -10.97
C LEU A 49 -6.24 0.24 -11.75
N PRO A 50 -6.52 -0.81 -12.57
CA PRO A 50 -5.47 -1.42 -13.38
C PRO A 50 -4.67 -0.38 -14.17
N GLY A 51 -3.36 -0.41 -14.01
CA GLY A 51 -2.45 0.58 -14.60
C GLY A 51 -2.06 1.73 -13.67
N THR A 52 -2.73 1.89 -12.53
CA THR A 52 -2.35 2.91 -11.55
C THR A 52 -1.02 2.55 -10.90
N VAL A 53 -0.10 3.51 -10.85
CA VAL A 53 1.21 3.38 -10.23
C VAL A 53 1.31 4.33 -9.06
N ILE A 54 1.67 3.80 -7.89
CA ILE A 54 1.90 4.58 -6.68
C ILE A 54 3.38 4.44 -6.29
N ASN A 55 4.03 5.56 -6.10
CA ASN A 55 5.39 5.60 -5.55
C ASN A 55 5.27 5.92 -4.06
N ILE A 56 5.57 4.94 -3.21
CA ILE A 56 5.48 5.09 -1.76
C ILE A 56 6.83 5.54 -1.23
N PRO A 57 6.95 6.77 -0.70
CA PRO A 57 8.22 7.24 -0.14
C PRO A 57 8.56 6.49 1.15
N VAL A 58 9.85 6.47 1.49
CA VAL A 58 10.29 5.97 2.79
C VAL A 58 9.79 6.87 3.91
N ASN A 59 9.66 6.31 5.11
CA ASN A 59 9.33 7.03 6.34
C ASN A 59 7.95 7.70 6.33
N VAL A 60 7.05 7.25 5.46
CA VAL A 60 5.67 7.73 5.39
C VAL A 60 4.72 6.63 5.84
N LYS A 61 3.90 6.94 6.86
CA LYS A 61 2.87 6.03 7.35
C LYS A 61 1.75 5.92 6.31
N HIS A 62 1.40 4.69 5.94
CA HIS A 62 0.40 4.43 4.90
C HIS A 62 -0.24 3.06 5.08
N TRP A 63 -1.29 2.80 4.31
CA TRP A 63 -1.89 1.49 4.15
C TRP A 63 -2.45 1.36 2.74
N HIS A 64 -2.72 0.13 2.32
CA HIS A 64 -3.45 -0.16 1.08
C HIS A 64 -4.28 -1.43 1.24
N GLY A 65 -5.24 -1.60 0.34
CA GLY A 65 -6.12 -2.75 0.38
C GLY A 65 -7.16 -2.71 -0.73
N ALA A 66 -8.01 -3.75 -0.75
CA ALA A 66 -9.07 -3.91 -1.73
C ALA A 66 -10.26 -3.00 -1.40
N ALA A 67 -11.02 -2.64 -2.45
CA ALA A 67 -12.32 -2.01 -2.27
C ALA A 67 -13.28 -2.99 -1.57
N PRO A 68 -14.36 -2.50 -0.94
CA PRO A 68 -15.29 -3.36 -0.20
C PRO A 68 -15.95 -4.45 -1.04
N ASP A 69 -16.10 -4.23 -2.34
CA ASP A 69 -16.81 -5.11 -3.26
C ASP A 69 -15.96 -5.60 -4.43
N SER A 70 -14.64 -5.50 -4.35
CA SER A 70 -13.75 -5.90 -5.44
C SER A 70 -12.52 -6.58 -4.91
N TRP A 71 -12.05 -7.60 -5.62
CA TRP A 71 -10.68 -8.09 -5.50
C TRP A 71 -9.70 -6.99 -5.93
N PHE A 72 -8.49 -7.07 -5.42
CA PHE A 72 -7.43 -6.13 -5.78
C PHE A 72 -6.11 -6.87 -5.87
N SER A 73 -5.46 -6.78 -7.02
CA SER A 73 -4.13 -7.35 -7.23
C SER A 73 -3.16 -6.27 -7.66
N HIS A 74 -1.98 -6.29 -7.06
CA HIS A 74 -0.93 -5.35 -7.40
C HIS A 74 0.44 -6.01 -7.39
N LEU A 75 1.36 -5.43 -8.13
CA LEU A 75 2.79 -5.71 -7.99
C LEU A 75 3.35 -4.76 -6.95
N ALA A 76 4.21 -5.28 -6.09
CA ALA A 76 4.95 -4.50 -5.12
C ALA A 76 6.43 -4.62 -5.47
N ILE A 77 7.06 -3.50 -5.78
CA ILE A 77 8.47 -3.43 -6.16
C ILE A 77 9.21 -2.76 -5.02
N GLU A 78 10.09 -3.49 -4.34
CA GLU A 78 10.92 -2.93 -3.29
C GLU A 78 12.16 -2.28 -3.88
N ILE A 79 12.38 -1.02 -3.54
CA ILE A 79 13.54 -0.27 -4.01
C ILE A 79 14.69 -0.49 -3.03
N PRO A 80 15.89 -0.87 -3.51
CA PRO A 80 17.05 -1.06 -2.64
C PRO A 80 17.43 0.22 -1.89
N GLY A 81 17.90 0.05 -0.65
CA GLY A 81 18.35 1.15 0.19
C GLY A 81 19.21 0.65 1.34
N GLU A 82 19.70 1.57 2.17
CA GLU A 82 20.51 1.25 3.35
C GLU A 82 19.65 1.14 4.60
N ASN A 83 19.88 0.09 5.38
CA ASN A 83 19.17 -0.19 6.63
C ASN A 83 17.65 -0.16 6.44
N THR A 84 17.18 -0.84 5.39
CA THR A 84 15.75 -0.93 5.08
C THR A 84 15.04 -1.84 6.08
N GLY A 85 13.79 -1.51 6.37
CA GLY A 85 12.93 -2.32 7.23
C GLY A 85 11.50 -1.80 7.16
N THR A 86 10.58 -2.60 7.71
CA THR A 86 9.17 -2.22 7.79
C THR A 86 8.76 -2.17 9.25
N GLU A 87 8.17 -1.05 9.66
CA GLU A 87 7.55 -0.91 10.98
C GLU A 87 6.05 -1.06 10.83
N TRP A 88 5.49 -2.13 11.38
CA TRP A 88 4.06 -2.38 11.37
C TRP A 88 3.39 -1.63 12.52
N MET A 89 2.26 -1.03 12.22
CA MET A 89 1.49 -0.21 13.15
C MET A 89 0.09 -0.78 13.34
N GLU A 90 -0.86 0.06 13.76
CA GLU A 90 -2.22 -0.36 14.07
C GLU A 90 -2.98 -0.81 12.80
N PRO A 91 -3.99 -1.68 12.97
CA PRO A 91 -4.91 -2.00 11.88
C PRO A 91 -5.69 -0.76 11.44
N VAL A 92 -6.11 -0.74 10.19
CA VAL A 92 -7.07 0.27 9.71
C VAL A 92 -8.44 -0.09 10.26
N SER A 93 -9.05 0.82 11.02
CA SER A 93 -10.37 0.57 11.59
C SER A 93 -11.44 0.51 10.50
N ASP A 94 -12.53 -0.21 10.77
CA ASP A 94 -13.67 -0.24 9.86
C ASP A 94 -14.24 1.16 9.62
N THR A 95 -14.24 1.99 10.66
CA THR A 95 -14.70 3.38 10.55
C THR A 95 -13.88 4.16 9.53
N ASP A 96 -12.56 4.07 9.59
CA ASP A 96 -11.68 4.76 8.64
C ASP A 96 -11.79 4.16 7.23
N TYR A 97 -11.85 2.83 7.16
CA TYR A 97 -11.98 2.14 5.88
C TYR A 97 -13.28 2.49 5.15
N LEU A 98 -14.39 2.56 5.88
CA LEU A 98 -15.71 2.84 5.28
C LEU A 98 -15.91 4.30 4.88
N LYS A 99 -14.99 5.18 5.20
CA LYS A 99 -14.98 6.56 4.70
C LYS A 99 -14.43 6.72 3.28
N LEU A 100 -13.89 5.66 2.73
CA LEU A 100 -13.32 5.67 1.37
C LEU A 100 -14.38 5.94 0.30
#